data_0c017624b841e1afdecc6d17990d1c78
#
_entry.id   0c017624b841e1afdecc6d17990d1c78
#
_cell.length_a   1.000
_cell.length_b   1.000
_cell.length_c   1.000
_cell.angle_alpha   90.00
_cell.angle_beta   90.00
_cell.angle_gamma   90.00
#
_symmetry.space_group_name_H-M   'P 1'
#
loop_
_entity.id
_entity.type
_entity.pdbx_description
1 polymer ?
#
loop_
_entity_poly.entity_id
_entity_poly.type
_entity_poly.pdbx_seq_one_letter_code
_entity_poly.pdbx_strand_id
1 'polypeptide(L)'
;MSTDPWQLLGTARTVLAVHAHPDDESLSTGALLAALAADGTRVVLVTATRGEEGEVVPGAVADGDERPLEEIREQEIDAATAALGIAERHWLGTAPALAAGAAPRRYRDSGMAWVREWLAGPSPDAGPDSFSLVPLEQAADDLVALVEQSRPDVLIGYDDEGTYGHPDHVRAHHVAVAAAERTGVPLVQIASDAAAPGTVVRDLPQTADAVERAVDSYRTQLTLRGPVEGGFAIRHVGGQDDTVALRTGLRG
;
A
#
# COMPACT_ATOMS: atom_id res chain seq x y z
N MET A 1 21.36 -6.24 17.10
CA MET A 1 21.01 -7.57 16.54
C MET A 1 19.83 -7.32 15.64
N SER A 2 19.93 -7.55 14.33
CA SER A 2 18.77 -7.43 13.43
C SER A 2 17.78 -8.52 13.82
N THR A 3 16.58 -8.13 14.24
CA THR A 3 15.51 -9.08 14.53
C THR A 3 14.96 -9.52 13.18
N ASP A 4 14.81 -10.82 12.93
CA ASP A 4 14.19 -11.34 11.72
C ASP A 4 12.78 -10.71 11.59
N PRO A 5 12.48 -9.96 10.52
CA PRO A 5 11.19 -9.27 10.36
C PRO A 5 10.00 -10.23 10.41
N TRP A 6 10.18 -11.47 9.93
CA TRP A 6 9.13 -12.49 10.00
C TRP A 6 8.86 -13.01 11.41
N GLN A 7 9.88 -13.05 12.28
CA GLN A 7 9.67 -13.39 13.70
C GLN A 7 8.89 -12.29 14.40
N LEU A 8 9.19 -11.02 14.08
CA LEU A 8 8.49 -9.88 14.64
C LEU A 8 7.01 -9.92 14.25
N LEU A 9 6.70 -10.11 12.98
CA LEU A 9 5.32 -10.24 12.50
C LEU A 9 4.61 -11.47 13.05
N GLY A 10 5.30 -12.61 13.18
CA GLY A 10 4.71 -13.85 13.71
C GLY A 10 4.31 -13.79 15.19
N THR A 11 4.72 -12.77 15.92
CA THR A 11 4.31 -12.52 17.32
C THR A 11 3.36 -11.34 17.47
N ALA A 12 3.13 -10.58 16.41
CA ALA A 12 2.27 -9.42 16.41
C ALA A 12 0.77 -9.82 16.48
N ARG A 13 0.02 -9.15 17.33
CA ARG A 13 -1.45 -9.30 17.41
C ARG A 13 -2.15 -8.28 16.53
N THR A 14 -1.54 -7.13 16.34
CA THR A 14 -2.04 -6.06 15.48
C THR A 14 -0.89 -5.53 14.65
N VAL A 15 -1.10 -5.40 13.34
CA VAL A 15 -0.19 -4.73 12.41
C VAL A 15 -0.89 -3.55 11.75
N LEU A 16 -0.14 -2.50 11.43
CA LEU A 16 -0.62 -1.36 10.65
C LEU A 16 0.21 -1.27 9.36
N ALA A 17 -0.42 -1.55 8.23
CA ALA A 17 0.16 -1.40 6.91
C ALA A 17 -0.06 0.03 6.39
N VAL A 18 0.99 0.64 5.83
CA VAL A 18 1.00 2.01 5.31
C VAL A 18 1.26 1.96 3.82
N HIS A 19 0.26 2.33 3.01
CA HIS A 19 0.34 2.35 1.56
C HIS A 19 -0.01 3.71 0.99
N ALA A 20 0.45 3.99 -0.23
CA ALA A 20 0.26 5.27 -0.91
C ALA A 20 -1.08 5.33 -1.64
N HIS A 21 -1.43 4.29 -2.42
CA HIS A 21 -2.60 4.28 -3.29
C HIS A 21 -3.49 3.05 -3.04
N PRO A 22 -4.77 3.11 -3.42
CA PRO A 22 -5.60 1.91 -3.57
C PRO A 22 -4.99 1.01 -4.66
N ASP A 23 -4.80 -0.25 -4.40
CA ASP A 23 -4.15 -1.34 -5.11
C ASP A 23 -2.79 -1.78 -4.55
N ASP A 24 -2.01 -0.89 -3.97
CA ASP A 24 -0.69 -1.20 -3.41
C ASP A 24 -0.74 -2.33 -2.36
N GLU A 25 -1.79 -2.35 -1.51
CA GLU A 25 -1.95 -3.38 -0.49
C GLU A 25 -2.14 -4.76 -1.11
N SER A 26 -2.73 -4.85 -2.30
CA SER A 26 -2.95 -6.08 -3.04
C SER A 26 -1.73 -6.48 -3.88
N LEU A 27 -1.10 -5.50 -4.54
CA LEU A 27 0.02 -5.72 -5.45
C LEU A 27 1.33 -5.98 -4.72
N SER A 28 1.62 -5.17 -3.68
CA SER A 28 2.91 -5.23 -2.96
C SER A 28 2.88 -6.13 -1.73
N THR A 29 1.74 -6.23 -1.04
CA THR A 29 1.64 -6.92 0.26
C THR A 29 0.50 -7.92 0.35
N GLY A 30 -0.25 -8.16 -0.70
CA GLY A 30 -1.47 -8.97 -0.65
C GLY A 30 -1.24 -10.36 -0.02
N ALA A 31 -0.18 -11.05 -0.43
CA ALA A 31 0.17 -12.35 0.15
C ALA A 31 0.52 -12.25 1.64
N LEU A 32 1.27 -11.23 2.05
CA LEU A 32 1.64 -11.00 3.46
C LEU A 32 0.41 -10.70 4.32
N LEU A 33 -0.41 -9.72 3.91
CA LEU A 33 -1.56 -9.27 4.69
C LEU A 33 -2.62 -10.36 4.81
N ALA A 34 -2.87 -11.11 3.73
CA ALA A 34 -3.77 -12.27 3.76
C ALA A 34 -3.27 -13.39 4.69
N ALA A 35 -1.95 -13.67 4.68
CA ALA A 35 -1.38 -14.66 5.59
C ALA A 35 -1.53 -14.23 7.06
N LEU A 36 -1.19 -12.98 7.39
CA LEU A 36 -1.33 -12.44 8.74
C LEU A 36 -2.78 -12.48 9.22
N ALA A 37 -3.72 -12.07 8.36
CA ALA A 37 -5.15 -12.11 8.68
C ALA A 37 -5.65 -13.55 8.91
N ALA A 38 -5.22 -14.50 8.08
CA ALA A 38 -5.56 -15.92 8.23
C ALA A 38 -5.00 -16.53 9.52
N ASP A 39 -3.85 -16.06 9.98
CA ASP A 39 -3.22 -16.47 11.25
C ASP A 39 -3.85 -15.77 12.48
N GLY A 40 -4.86 -14.92 12.28
CA GLY A 40 -5.60 -14.23 13.35
C GLY A 40 -5.00 -12.91 13.79
N THR A 41 -4.01 -12.37 13.09
CA THR A 41 -3.50 -11.02 13.33
C THR A 41 -4.53 -9.99 12.87
N ARG A 42 -4.82 -8.99 13.71
CA ARG A 42 -5.63 -7.84 13.32
C ARG A 42 -4.82 -6.96 12.38
N VAL A 43 -5.17 -6.96 11.10
CA VAL A 43 -4.55 -6.13 10.07
C VAL A 43 -5.34 -4.83 9.95
N VAL A 44 -4.66 -3.70 10.15
CA VAL A 44 -5.17 -2.34 9.90
C VAL A 44 -4.43 -1.79 8.70
N LEU A 45 -5.14 -1.15 7.79
CA LEU A 45 -4.58 -0.49 6.61
C LEU A 45 -4.80 1.01 6.69
N VAL A 46 -3.77 1.79 6.36
CA VAL A 46 -3.91 3.21 6.03
C VAL A 46 -3.38 3.46 4.63
N THR A 47 -4.19 4.14 3.81
CA THR A 47 -3.84 4.54 2.45
C THR A 47 -3.78 6.06 2.37
N ALA A 48 -2.72 6.61 1.78
CA ALA A 48 -2.47 8.04 1.81
C ALA A 48 -3.38 8.82 0.87
N THR A 49 -3.53 8.38 -0.38
CA THR A 49 -4.29 9.07 -1.43
C THR A 49 -5.46 8.22 -1.93
N ARG A 50 -6.28 8.74 -2.84
CA ARG A 50 -7.34 7.97 -3.52
C ARG A 50 -6.92 7.51 -4.91
N GLY A 51 -5.69 7.80 -5.31
CA GLY A 51 -5.18 7.46 -6.64
C GLY A 51 -5.85 8.26 -7.75
N GLU A 52 -6.09 9.53 -7.52
CA GLU A 52 -6.87 10.43 -8.40
C GLU A 52 -6.20 10.67 -9.75
N GLU A 53 -4.86 10.51 -9.82
CA GLU A 53 -4.09 10.68 -11.04
C GLU A 53 -3.95 9.36 -11.86
N GLY A 54 -4.58 8.29 -11.39
CA GLY A 54 -4.58 7.00 -12.11
C GLY A 54 -5.38 7.07 -13.41
N GLU A 55 -4.83 6.51 -14.47
CA GLU A 55 -5.59 6.25 -15.70
C GLU A 55 -6.62 5.15 -15.47
N VAL A 56 -7.60 5.03 -16.36
CA VAL A 56 -8.66 4.02 -16.26
C VAL A 56 -8.56 3.03 -17.40
N VAL A 57 -8.57 1.74 -17.08
CA VAL A 57 -8.60 0.66 -18.07
C VAL A 57 -9.82 0.86 -18.99
N PRO A 58 -9.62 0.89 -20.33
CA PRO A 58 -10.73 1.09 -21.25
C PRO A 58 -11.86 0.09 -21.06
N GLY A 59 -13.09 0.60 -20.86
CA GLY A 59 -14.28 -0.22 -20.63
C GLY A 59 -14.47 -0.74 -19.20
N ALA A 60 -13.60 -0.40 -18.26
CA ALA A 60 -13.74 -0.78 -16.86
C ALA A 60 -14.87 -0.04 -16.14
N VAL A 61 -15.15 1.18 -16.57
CA VAL A 61 -16.28 1.98 -16.11
C VAL A 61 -17.38 1.91 -17.15
N ALA A 62 -18.62 1.62 -16.71
CA ALA A 62 -19.75 1.48 -17.60
C ALA A 62 -20.11 2.82 -18.28
N ASP A 63 -20.60 2.76 -19.53
CA ASP A 63 -21.10 3.94 -20.22
C ASP A 63 -22.24 4.58 -19.41
N GLY A 64 -22.10 5.87 -19.11
CA GLY A 64 -23.08 6.63 -18.32
C GLY A 64 -22.88 6.56 -16.80
N ASP A 65 -21.85 5.94 -16.30
CA ASP A 65 -21.43 6.07 -14.91
C ASP A 65 -20.69 7.41 -14.73
N GLU A 66 -21.33 8.35 -14.02
CA GLU A 66 -20.81 9.70 -13.80
C GLU A 66 -20.05 9.85 -12.47
N ARG A 67 -19.84 8.73 -11.74
CA ARG A 67 -19.08 8.78 -10.46
C ARG A 67 -17.64 9.20 -10.73
N PRO A 68 -17.05 10.05 -9.85
CA PRO A 68 -15.62 10.33 -9.93
C PRO A 68 -14.81 9.05 -9.70
N LEU A 69 -13.65 8.97 -10.34
CA LEU A 69 -12.77 7.78 -10.26
C LEU A 69 -12.46 7.39 -8.81
N GLU A 70 -12.24 8.36 -7.95
CA GLU A 70 -11.96 8.13 -6.54
C GLU A 70 -13.08 7.39 -5.80
N GLU A 71 -14.35 7.60 -6.14
CA GLU A 71 -15.48 6.85 -5.56
C GLU A 71 -15.53 5.42 -6.08
N ILE A 72 -15.16 5.20 -7.32
CA ILE A 72 -15.06 3.85 -7.90
C ILE A 72 -13.91 3.11 -7.23
N ARG A 73 -12.73 3.74 -7.12
CA ARG A 73 -11.56 3.15 -6.45
C ARG A 73 -11.79 2.89 -4.95
N GLU A 74 -12.63 3.69 -4.30
CA GLU A 74 -13.04 3.43 -2.93
C GLU A 74 -13.81 2.12 -2.78
N GLN A 75 -14.67 1.77 -3.75
CA GLN A 75 -15.35 0.48 -3.78
C GLN A 75 -14.40 -0.67 -4.13
N GLU A 76 -13.43 -0.44 -5.01
CA GLU A 76 -12.41 -1.42 -5.37
C GLU A 76 -11.56 -1.80 -4.15
N ILE A 77 -11.04 -0.81 -3.40
CA ILE A 77 -10.27 -1.07 -2.18
C ILE A 77 -11.10 -1.71 -1.08
N ASP A 78 -12.40 -1.39 -0.96
CA ASP A 78 -13.29 -2.06 0.00
C ASP A 78 -13.44 -3.55 -0.32
N ALA A 79 -13.61 -3.89 -1.59
CA ALA A 79 -13.69 -5.28 -2.02
C ALA A 79 -12.34 -6.02 -1.83
N ALA A 80 -11.22 -5.37 -2.18
CA ALA A 80 -9.89 -5.93 -2.03
C ALA A 80 -9.52 -6.19 -0.57
N THR A 81 -9.76 -5.22 0.32
CA THR A 81 -9.48 -5.36 1.75
C THR A 81 -10.32 -6.45 2.40
N ALA A 82 -11.59 -6.57 2.00
CA ALA A 82 -12.45 -7.68 2.44
C ALA A 82 -11.91 -9.04 1.96
N ALA A 83 -11.42 -9.14 0.72
CA ALA A 83 -10.84 -10.36 0.17
C ALA A 83 -9.57 -10.79 0.90
N LEU A 84 -8.71 -9.83 1.31
CA LEU A 84 -7.47 -10.06 2.05
C LEU A 84 -7.71 -10.31 3.56
N GLY A 85 -8.93 -10.09 4.07
CA GLY A 85 -9.24 -10.24 5.49
C GLY A 85 -8.72 -9.08 6.36
N ILE A 86 -8.49 -7.90 5.76
CA ILE A 86 -8.08 -6.68 6.48
C ILE A 86 -9.23 -6.23 7.38
N ALA A 87 -8.95 -6.04 8.67
CA ALA A 87 -9.98 -5.76 9.68
C ALA A 87 -10.51 -4.34 9.62
N GLU A 88 -9.65 -3.38 9.29
CA GLU A 88 -9.97 -1.95 9.23
C GLU A 88 -9.13 -1.27 8.17
N ARG A 89 -9.73 -0.32 7.44
CA ARG A 89 -8.98 0.57 6.56
C ARG A 89 -9.30 2.04 6.85
N HIS A 90 -8.31 2.88 6.67
CA HIS A 90 -8.40 4.32 6.93
C HIS A 90 -7.73 5.12 5.82
N TRP A 91 -8.19 6.37 5.65
CA TRP A 91 -7.53 7.34 4.80
C TRP A 91 -6.65 8.26 5.67
N LEU A 92 -5.40 8.43 5.29
CA LEU A 92 -4.52 9.41 5.94
C LEU A 92 -5.09 10.84 5.79
N GLY A 93 -5.01 11.64 6.85
CA GLY A 93 -5.62 12.98 6.89
C GLY A 93 -7.10 13.00 7.24
N THR A 94 -7.71 11.83 7.52
CA THR A 94 -9.11 11.69 7.96
C THR A 94 -9.17 10.89 9.25
N ALA A 95 -9.98 11.32 10.21
CA ALA A 95 -10.08 10.62 11.50
C ALA A 95 -10.39 9.12 11.28
N PRO A 96 -9.71 8.21 11.99
CA PRO A 96 -8.78 8.44 13.10
C PRO A 96 -7.32 8.73 12.69
N ALA A 97 -6.94 8.63 11.42
CA ALA A 97 -5.62 8.93 10.90
C ALA A 97 -5.47 10.46 10.64
N LEU A 98 -5.71 11.24 11.68
CA LEU A 98 -5.68 12.71 11.66
C LEU A 98 -5.15 13.23 12.98
N ALA A 99 -4.17 14.11 12.93
CA ALA A 99 -3.58 14.74 14.11
C ALA A 99 -4.62 15.48 14.96
N ALA A 100 -4.49 15.40 16.26
CA ALA A 100 -5.42 16.02 17.20
C ALA A 100 -5.55 17.54 16.96
N GLY A 101 -6.78 18.01 16.78
CA GLY A 101 -7.07 19.42 16.55
C GLY A 101 -6.82 19.90 15.11
N ALA A 102 -6.32 19.04 14.22
CA ALA A 102 -6.17 19.38 12.81
C ALA A 102 -7.52 19.31 12.07
N ALA A 103 -7.69 20.14 11.04
CA ALA A 103 -8.81 20.00 10.15
C ALA A 103 -8.62 18.78 9.22
N PRO A 104 -9.69 18.04 8.91
CA PRO A 104 -9.61 16.96 7.92
C PRO A 104 -9.01 17.46 6.61
N ARG A 105 -8.18 16.62 6.00
CA ARG A 105 -7.48 16.93 4.75
C ARG A 105 -7.44 15.72 3.82
N ARG A 106 -7.27 15.98 2.56
CA ARG A 106 -7.02 14.95 1.55
C ARG A 106 -5.62 15.15 1.00
N TYR A 107 -4.80 14.14 1.10
CA TYR A 107 -3.55 14.06 0.37
C TYR A 107 -3.88 13.60 -1.05
N ARG A 108 -3.45 14.37 -2.04
CA ARG A 108 -3.66 14.03 -3.44
C ARG A 108 -2.55 13.13 -3.94
N ASP A 109 -2.92 12.23 -4.84
CA ASP A 109 -1.96 11.48 -5.63
C ASP A 109 -1.01 12.46 -6.35
N SER A 110 0.28 12.21 -6.26
CA SER A 110 1.30 13.07 -6.88
C SER A 110 1.44 12.82 -8.38
N GLY A 111 0.85 11.75 -8.88
CA GLY A 111 1.15 11.24 -10.18
C GLY A 111 2.63 10.86 -10.32
N MET A 112 2.99 10.32 -11.45
CA MET A 112 4.37 9.97 -11.76
C MET A 112 4.72 10.23 -13.21
N ALA A 113 6.02 10.37 -13.50
CA ALA A 113 6.57 10.31 -14.84
C ALA A 113 7.70 9.26 -14.87
N TRP A 114 7.77 8.47 -15.93
CA TRP A 114 8.85 7.51 -16.10
C TRP A 114 10.16 8.25 -16.43
N VAL A 115 11.13 8.19 -15.51
CA VAL A 115 12.50 8.70 -15.75
C VAL A 115 13.25 7.74 -16.68
N ARG A 116 13.03 6.44 -16.52
CA ARG A 116 13.47 5.34 -17.37
C ARG A 116 12.60 4.12 -17.08
N GLU A 117 12.76 3.06 -17.86
CA GLU A 117 12.06 1.80 -17.64
C GLU A 117 12.22 1.33 -16.19
N TRP A 118 11.10 1.06 -15.50
CA TRP A 118 11.02 0.63 -14.09
C TRP A 118 11.62 1.61 -13.07
N LEU A 119 11.70 2.90 -13.40
CA LEU A 119 12.01 3.95 -12.44
C LEU A 119 11.10 5.15 -12.66
N ALA A 120 10.22 5.38 -11.72
CA ALA A 120 9.37 6.56 -11.68
C ALA A 120 10.10 7.76 -11.03
N GLY A 121 9.55 8.93 -11.24
CA GLY A 121 9.94 10.18 -10.59
C GLY A 121 8.72 11.09 -10.49
N PRO A 122 8.85 12.27 -9.87
CA PRO A 122 7.75 13.18 -9.67
C PRO A 122 7.08 13.58 -10.99
N SER A 123 5.74 13.62 -10.99
CA SER A 123 5.00 14.23 -12.10
C SER A 123 5.32 15.73 -12.17
N PRO A 124 5.48 16.31 -13.38
CA PRO A 124 5.60 17.74 -13.53
C PRO A 124 4.32 18.51 -13.12
N ASP A 125 3.19 17.82 -13.03
CA ASP A 125 1.88 18.37 -12.70
C ASP A 125 1.55 18.26 -11.19
N ALA A 126 2.46 17.70 -10.37
CA ALA A 126 2.28 17.59 -8.93
C ALA A 126 2.08 18.96 -8.29
N GLY A 127 0.96 19.14 -7.61
CA GLY A 127 0.58 20.38 -6.92
C GLY A 127 0.97 20.41 -5.44
N PRO A 128 0.76 21.55 -4.76
CA PRO A 128 1.12 21.70 -3.34
C PRO A 128 0.40 20.75 -2.39
N ASP A 129 -0.75 20.22 -2.79
CA ASP A 129 -1.53 19.24 -2.00
C ASP A 129 -1.14 17.78 -2.33
N SER A 130 -0.23 17.58 -3.27
CA SER A 130 0.29 16.26 -3.63
C SER A 130 1.05 15.64 -2.46
N PHE A 131 0.80 14.37 -2.18
CA PHE A 131 1.32 13.67 -1.00
C PHE A 131 2.85 13.72 -0.91
N SER A 132 3.55 13.62 -2.04
CA SER A 132 5.00 13.73 -2.06
C SER A 132 5.54 15.13 -1.72
N LEU A 133 4.73 16.20 -1.85
CA LEU A 133 5.14 17.61 -1.68
C LEU A 133 4.68 18.24 -0.37
N VAL A 134 3.65 17.70 0.30
CA VAL A 134 3.21 18.22 1.60
C VAL A 134 4.34 18.09 2.64
N PRO A 135 4.35 18.93 3.70
CA PRO A 135 5.32 18.80 4.79
C PRO A 135 5.28 17.39 5.38
N LEU A 136 6.45 16.75 5.51
CA LEU A 136 6.57 15.39 6.07
C LEU A 136 5.92 15.30 7.44
N GLU A 137 6.19 16.26 8.30
CA GLU A 137 5.70 16.30 9.67
C GLU A 137 4.16 16.26 9.75
N GLN A 138 3.47 16.92 8.80
CA GLN A 138 2.02 16.92 8.74
C GLN A 138 1.46 15.52 8.52
N ALA A 139 1.99 14.78 7.56
CA ALA A 139 1.55 13.42 7.25
C ALA A 139 1.97 12.43 8.36
N ALA A 140 3.16 12.65 8.95
CA ALA A 140 3.63 11.86 10.07
C ALA A 140 2.77 12.06 11.33
N ASP A 141 2.35 13.29 11.65
CA ASP A 141 1.43 13.57 12.76
C ASP A 141 0.09 12.85 12.59
N ASP A 142 -0.43 12.83 11.36
CA ASP A 142 -1.67 12.12 11.03
C ASP A 142 -1.52 10.60 11.21
N LEU A 143 -0.39 10.02 10.78
CA LEU A 143 -0.11 8.61 10.98
C LEU A 143 0.11 8.25 12.46
N VAL A 144 0.83 9.08 13.22
CA VAL A 144 1.03 8.91 14.67
C VAL A 144 -0.31 8.82 15.39
N ALA A 145 -1.29 9.68 15.06
CA ALA A 145 -2.61 9.62 15.64
C ALA A 145 -3.29 8.25 15.46
N LEU A 146 -3.16 7.66 14.26
CA LEU A 146 -3.68 6.32 14.00
C LEU A 146 -2.90 5.24 14.75
N VAL A 147 -1.57 5.35 14.85
CA VAL A 147 -0.73 4.42 15.63
C VAL A 147 -1.15 4.44 17.09
N GLU A 148 -1.34 5.61 17.69
CA GLU A 148 -1.77 5.75 19.08
C GLU A 148 -3.15 5.15 19.34
N GLN A 149 -4.09 5.27 18.38
CA GLN A 149 -5.43 4.72 18.49
C GLN A 149 -5.47 3.21 18.24
N SER A 150 -4.86 2.71 17.17
CA SER A 150 -4.91 1.31 16.76
C SER A 150 -3.97 0.42 17.57
N ARG A 151 -2.90 1.01 18.15
CA ARG A 151 -1.86 0.36 18.97
C ARG A 151 -1.27 -0.87 18.30
N PRO A 152 -0.70 -0.74 17.10
CA PRO A 152 -0.09 -1.86 16.43
C PRO A 152 1.18 -2.29 17.15
N ASP A 153 1.46 -3.59 17.10
CA ASP A 153 2.74 -4.15 17.58
C ASP A 153 3.86 -3.89 16.55
N VAL A 154 3.48 -3.74 15.25
CA VAL A 154 4.41 -3.55 14.13
C VAL A 154 3.77 -2.67 13.07
N LEU A 155 4.56 -1.75 12.49
CA LEU A 155 4.26 -1.07 11.24
C LEU A 155 4.81 -1.87 10.05
N ILE A 156 4.10 -1.86 8.94
CA ILE A 156 4.55 -2.40 7.66
C ILE A 156 4.50 -1.25 6.64
N GLY A 157 5.58 -1.03 5.90
CA GLY A 157 5.65 0.03 4.89
C GLY A 157 6.68 -0.27 3.81
N TYR A 158 6.83 0.61 2.84
CA TYR A 158 7.85 0.49 1.81
C TYR A 158 9.26 0.64 2.39
N ASP A 159 10.26 0.16 1.66
CA ASP A 159 11.64 0.56 1.86
C ASP A 159 11.91 1.94 1.24
N ASP A 160 13.14 2.43 1.37
CA ASP A 160 13.57 3.74 0.89
C ASP A 160 13.58 3.88 -0.64
N GLU A 161 13.55 2.76 -1.37
CA GLU A 161 13.45 2.75 -2.83
C GLU A 161 11.99 2.93 -3.32
N GLY A 162 10.99 2.66 -2.47
CA GLY A 162 9.57 2.86 -2.79
C GLY A 162 9.10 2.04 -3.98
N THR A 163 9.44 0.75 -4.00
CA THR A 163 9.20 -0.22 -5.08
C THR A 163 9.94 0.15 -6.37
N TYR A 164 9.33 0.90 -7.26
CA TYR A 164 9.90 1.39 -8.52
C TYR A 164 10.18 2.90 -8.50
N GLY A 165 10.34 3.49 -7.31
CA GLY A 165 10.66 4.91 -7.12
C GLY A 165 9.46 5.85 -7.27
N HIS A 166 8.22 5.34 -7.09
CA HIS A 166 7.05 6.23 -7.09
C HIS A 166 7.19 7.28 -5.98
N PRO A 167 7.05 8.58 -6.26
CA PRO A 167 7.29 9.64 -5.27
C PRO A 167 6.42 9.50 -4.01
N ASP A 168 5.19 9.00 -4.15
CA ASP A 168 4.30 8.77 -3.01
C ASP A 168 4.68 7.53 -2.21
N HIS A 169 5.25 6.49 -2.81
CA HIS A 169 5.77 5.33 -2.07
C HIS A 169 6.98 5.72 -1.24
N VAL A 170 7.91 6.51 -1.82
CA VAL A 170 9.06 7.07 -1.10
C VAL A 170 8.59 7.99 0.03
N ARG A 171 7.55 8.80 -0.21
CA ARG A 171 6.95 9.64 0.83
C ARG A 171 6.31 8.81 1.94
N ALA A 172 5.55 7.77 1.60
CA ALA A 172 4.93 6.85 2.56
C ALA A 172 5.97 6.14 3.43
N HIS A 173 7.12 5.74 2.84
CA HIS A 173 8.26 5.24 3.60
C HIS A 173 8.72 6.25 4.66
N HIS A 174 9.00 7.49 4.27
CA HIS A 174 9.47 8.52 5.20
C HIS A 174 8.44 8.82 6.31
N VAL A 175 7.14 8.82 5.98
CA VAL A 175 6.05 9.00 6.94
C VAL A 175 6.01 7.84 7.93
N ALA A 176 6.15 6.60 7.46
CA ALA A 176 6.18 5.41 8.31
C ALA A 176 7.42 5.39 9.23
N VAL A 177 8.59 5.76 8.71
CA VAL A 177 9.84 5.90 9.50
C VAL A 177 9.66 6.95 10.61
N ALA A 178 9.18 8.14 10.26
CA ALA A 178 8.95 9.20 11.24
C ALA A 178 7.93 8.81 12.33
N ALA A 179 6.86 8.09 11.95
CA ALA A 179 5.89 7.58 12.91
C ALA A 179 6.49 6.48 13.81
N ALA A 180 7.29 5.57 13.26
CA ALA A 180 7.99 4.53 14.01
C ALA A 180 8.96 5.13 15.06
N GLU A 181 9.75 6.11 14.65
CA GLU A 181 10.69 6.80 15.55
C GLU A 181 9.99 7.53 16.70
N ARG A 182 8.85 8.16 16.44
CA ARG A 182 8.09 8.94 17.43
C ARG A 182 7.32 8.06 18.40
N THR A 183 6.81 6.93 17.93
CA THR A 183 5.96 6.03 18.73
C THR A 183 6.73 4.89 19.37
N GLY A 184 7.93 4.60 18.87
CA GLY A 184 8.73 3.43 19.28
C GLY A 184 8.18 2.11 18.74
N VAL A 185 7.16 2.13 17.87
CA VAL A 185 6.63 0.92 17.23
C VAL A 185 7.60 0.51 16.11
N PRO A 186 8.07 -0.75 16.07
CA PRO A 186 9.01 -1.19 15.05
C PRO A 186 8.39 -1.16 13.66
N LEU A 187 9.20 -0.80 12.65
CA LEU A 187 8.84 -0.81 11.24
C LEU A 187 9.49 -1.99 10.53
N VAL A 188 8.69 -2.80 9.87
CA VAL A 188 9.12 -3.81 8.90
C VAL A 188 8.92 -3.24 7.49
N GLN A 189 9.97 -3.31 6.68
CA GLN A 189 9.95 -2.75 5.34
C GLN A 189 9.76 -3.83 4.27
N ILE A 190 8.92 -3.53 3.29
CA ILE A 190 8.73 -4.33 2.09
C ILE A 190 9.92 -4.04 1.18
N ALA A 191 10.70 -5.07 0.83
CA ALA A 191 11.87 -4.90 -0.02
C ALA A 191 11.45 -4.67 -1.48
N SER A 192 11.91 -3.57 -2.05
CA SER A 192 11.76 -3.26 -3.48
C SER A 192 12.53 -4.26 -4.35
N ASP A 193 13.67 -4.75 -3.86
CA ASP A 193 14.44 -5.84 -4.47
C ASP A 193 14.52 -7.03 -3.51
N ALA A 194 13.86 -8.13 -3.87
CA ALA A 194 13.89 -9.38 -3.11
C ALA A 194 15.30 -10.00 -3.01
N ALA A 195 16.22 -9.64 -3.90
CA ALA A 195 17.61 -10.09 -3.88
C ALA A 195 18.56 -9.19 -3.09
N ALA A 196 18.08 -8.03 -2.59
CA ALA A 196 18.89 -7.10 -1.84
C ALA A 196 19.42 -7.71 -0.54
N PRO A 197 20.66 -7.39 -0.14
CA PRO A 197 21.25 -7.90 1.10
C PRO A 197 20.37 -7.58 2.33
N GLY A 198 20.16 -8.58 3.18
CA GLY A 198 19.37 -8.46 4.40
C GLY A 198 17.86 -8.67 4.18
N THR A 199 17.42 -8.90 2.96
CA THR A 199 16.02 -9.27 2.67
C THR A 199 15.77 -10.73 3.02
N VAL A 200 14.70 -11.00 3.77
CA VAL A 200 14.22 -12.34 4.07
C VAL A 200 12.94 -12.59 3.31
N VAL A 201 12.99 -13.49 2.33
CA VAL A 201 11.87 -13.80 1.44
C VAL A 201 11.11 -15.03 1.93
N ARG A 202 9.79 -15.00 1.89
CA ARG A 202 8.92 -16.17 2.12
C ARG A 202 7.90 -16.31 1.02
N ASP A 203 7.69 -17.54 0.57
CA ASP A 203 6.59 -17.93 -0.31
C ASP A 203 5.33 -18.19 0.53
N LEU A 204 4.20 -17.68 0.04
CA LEU A 204 2.90 -17.71 0.73
C LEU A 204 1.81 -18.25 -0.19
N PRO A 205 1.99 -19.43 -0.82
CA PRO A 205 1.07 -19.96 -1.83
C PRO A 205 -0.34 -20.24 -1.30
N GLN A 206 -0.50 -20.41 0.02
CA GLN A 206 -1.79 -20.62 0.68
C GLN A 206 -2.72 -19.39 0.59
N THR A 207 -2.22 -18.24 0.21
CA THR A 207 -2.99 -16.98 0.10
C THR A 207 -3.55 -16.74 -1.30
N ALA A 208 -3.33 -17.66 -2.24
CA ALA A 208 -3.66 -17.49 -3.66
C ALA A 208 -5.10 -17.00 -3.89
N ASP A 209 -6.09 -17.68 -3.32
CA ASP A 209 -7.50 -17.31 -3.51
C ASP A 209 -7.85 -15.91 -2.98
N ALA A 210 -7.22 -15.47 -1.90
CA ALA A 210 -7.44 -14.14 -1.33
C ALA A 210 -6.80 -13.07 -2.20
N VAL A 211 -5.55 -13.28 -2.63
CA VAL A 211 -4.81 -12.36 -3.49
C VAL A 211 -5.47 -12.23 -4.86
N GLU A 212 -5.91 -13.34 -5.47
CA GLU A 212 -6.60 -13.31 -6.77
C GLU A 212 -7.85 -12.42 -6.71
N ARG A 213 -8.71 -12.61 -5.70
CA ARG A 213 -9.92 -11.79 -5.53
C ARG A 213 -9.60 -10.34 -5.25
N ALA A 214 -8.58 -10.05 -4.45
CA ALA A 214 -8.17 -8.69 -4.14
C ALA A 214 -7.68 -7.97 -5.40
N VAL A 215 -6.82 -8.61 -6.17
CA VAL A 215 -6.31 -8.07 -7.45
C VAL A 215 -7.44 -7.89 -8.47
N ASP A 216 -8.37 -8.85 -8.61
CA ASP A 216 -9.52 -8.74 -9.53
C ASP A 216 -10.50 -7.63 -9.15
N SER A 217 -10.41 -7.09 -7.94
CA SER A 217 -11.22 -5.95 -7.51
C SER A 217 -10.84 -4.65 -8.20
N TYR A 218 -9.56 -4.48 -8.60
CA TYR A 218 -9.02 -3.23 -9.15
C TYR A 218 -9.16 -3.11 -10.67
N ARG A 219 -10.39 -3.24 -11.17
CA ARG A 219 -10.70 -3.26 -12.62
C ARG A 219 -10.41 -1.95 -13.34
N THR A 220 -10.44 -0.84 -12.61
CA THR A 220 -10.08 0.45 -13.20
C THR A 220 -8.59 0.59 -13.44
N GLN A 221 -7.73 -0.14 -12.70
CA GLN A 221 -6.28 0.05 -12.70
C GLN A 221 -5.50 -1.05 -13.43
N LEU A 222 -6.08 -2.25 -13.49
CA LEU A 222 -5.39 -3.40 -14.07
C LEU A 222 -6.36 -4.43 -14.65
N THR A 223 -5.80 -5.35 -15.41
CA THR A 223 -6.52 -6.53 -15.91
C THR A 223 -5.83 -7.78 -15.41
N LEU A 224 -6.54 -8.60 -14.63
CA LEU A 224 -6.07 -9.92 -14.21
C LEU A 224 -6.04 -10.85 -15.43
N ARG A 225 -4.89 -11.50 -15.68
CA ARG A 225 -4.67 -12.41 -16.83
C ARG A 225 -4.78 -13.88 -16.44
N GLY A 226 -4.67 -14.17 -15.14
CA GLY A 226 -4.80 -15.50 -14.58
C GLY A 226 -3.53 -16.02 -13.89
N PRO A 227 -3.57 -17.27 -13.40
CA PRO A 227 -2.47 -17.82 -12.62
C PRO A 227 -1.23 -18.10 -13.47
N VAL A 228 -0.07 -17.86 -12.86
CA VAL A 228 1.26 -18.20 -13.35
C VAL A 228 2.05 -18.89 -12.24
N GLU A 229 3.26 -19.39 -12.53
CA GLU A 229 4.11 -19.96 -11.50
C GLU A 229 4.43 -18.92 -10.42
N GLY A 230 4.03 -19.20 -9.19
CA GLY A 230 4.28 -18.37 -8.01
C GLY A 230 3.42 -17.11 -7.88
N GLY A 231 2.34 -16.94 -8.69
CA GLY A 231 1.48 -15.77 -8.58
C GLY A 231 0.43 -15.64 -9.68
N PHE A 232 0.11 -14.40 -10.01
CA PHE A 232 -0.90 -14.05 -11.02
C PHE A 232 -0.33 -13.04 -12.01
N ALA A 233 -0.47 -13.32 -13.30
CA ALA A 233 -0.16 -12.37 -14.36
C ALA A 233 -1.23 -11.27 -14.40
N ILE A 234 -0.79 -10.04 -14.49
CA ILE A 234 -1.62 -8.85 -14.64
C ILE A 234 -1.13 -7.99 -15.79
N ARG A 235 -1.98 -7.09 -16.25
CA ARG A 235 -1.60 -5.97 -17.11
C ARG A 235 -2.06 -4.68 -16.46
N HIS A 236 -1.14 -3.77 -16.23
CA HIS A 236 -1.44 -2.42 -15.75
C HIS A 236 -2.17 -1.60 -16.81
N VAL A 237 -2.87 -0.56 -16.38
CA VAL A 237 -3.58 0.36 -17.27
C VAL A 237 -2.68 0.96 -18.36
N GLY A 238 -1.43 1.26 -18.06
CA GLY A 238 -0.41 1.72 -19.01
C GLY A 238 0.08 0.67 -19.99
N GLY A 239 -0.45 -0.58 -19.95
CA GLY A 239 -0.15 -1.66 -20.89
C GLY A 239 1.05 -2.54 -20.50
N GLN A 240 1.70 -2.28 -19.36
CA GLN A 240 2.81 -3.10 -18.88
C GLN A 240 2.29 -4.45 -18.34
N ASP A 241 2.91 -5.54 -18.75
CA ASP A 241 2.67 -6.85 -18.16
C ASP A 241 3.51 -7.01 -16.89
N ASP A 242 2.91 -7.57 -15.83
CA ASP A 242 3.56 -7.77 -14.55
C ASP A 242 3.02 -9.04 -13.85
N THR A 243 3.60 -9.37 -12.70
CA THR A 243 3.19 -10.53 -11.90
C THR A 243 3.01 -10.14 -10.43
N VAL A 244 1.82 -10.36 -9.90
CA VAL A 244 1.58 -10.29 -8.46
C VAL A 244 2.05 -11.59 -7.84
N ALA A 245 3.14 -11.53 -7.09
CA ALA A 245 3.78 -12.70 -6.53
C ALA A 245 3.11 -13.17 -5.22
N LEU A 246 2.96 -14.49 -5.07
CA LEU A 246 2.59 -15.10 -3.79
C LEU A 246 3.82 -15.29 -2.89
N ARG A 247 4.61 -14.24 -2.81
CA ARG A 247 5.81 -14.16 -1.97
C ARG A 247 6.06 -12.74 -1.52
N THR A 248 6.72 -12.58 -0.39
CA THR A 248 7.09 -11.25 0.11
C THR A 248 8.52 -11.27 0.64
N GLY A 249 9.30 -10.27 0.24
CA GLY A 249 10.61 -9.96 0.79
C GLY A 249 10.49 -8.86 1.84
N LEU A 250 11.05 -9.09 3.03
CA LEU A 250 11.00 -8.15 4.14
C LEU A 250 12.40 -7.80 4.64
N ARG A 251 12.54 -6.56 5.12
CA ARG A 251 13.72 -6.01 5.79
C ARG A 251 13.31 -5.42 7.14
N GLY A 252 14.21 -5.48 8.13
CA GLY A 252 14.00 -4.95 9.48
C GLY A 252 14.94 -3.80 9.80
#